data_69a7649b86bcdb3b57dec4a4af1ae4ad
#
_entry.id   69a7649b86bcdb3b57dec4a4af1ae4ad
#
_cell.length_a   1.000
_cell.length_b   1.000
_cell.length_c   1.000
_cell.angle_alpha   90.00
_cell.angle_beta   90.00
_cell.angle_gamma   90.00
#
_symmetry.space_group_name_H-M   'P 1'
#
loop_
_entity.id
_entity.type
_entity.pdbx_description
1 polymer ?
#
loop_
_entity_poly.entity_id
_entity_poly.type
_entity_poly.pdbx_seq_one_letter_code
_entity_poly.pdbx_strand_id
1 'polypeptide(L)'
;ELQREFGPLANDEVDRLGREVSAAELQAMFWKEYIDRTSPCALHHFHVDGVDGVFRCRASVLIEGTEVKIEGDGNGPIAAFVTALVHHARVSAFTVATFKQQSLSAGTEASALAFIQIKTNDERHIWGAGVDTNIELASIKAVISAVNRAATRPAPPASPPPPTIVPLPT
;
A
#
# COMPACT_ATOMS: atom_id res chain seq x y z
N GLU A 1 -3.28 -9.25 11.14
CA GLU A 1 -3.88 -9.25 9.77
C GLU A 1 -2.80 -9.26 8.68
N LEU A 2 -1.76 -8.41 8.74
CA LEU A 2 -0.63 -8.46 7.80
C LEU A 2 0.04 -9.84 7.75
N GLN A 3 0.18 -10.51 8.90
CA GLN A 3 0.72 -11.88 8.97
C GLN A 3 -0.10 -12.89 8.16
N ARG A 4 -1.41 -12.70 8.04
CA ARG A 4 -2.28 -13.55 7.23
C ARG A 4 -2.05 -13.37 5.73
N GLU A 5 -1.57 -12.19 5.33
CA GLU A 5 -1.22 -11.91 3.93
C GLU A 5 0.21 -12.37 3.62
N PHE A 6 1.16 -12.14 4.51
CA PHE A 6 2.57 -12.50 4.32
C PHE A 6 2.85 -13.98 4.53
N GLY A 7 2.14 -14.64 5.46
CA GLY A 7 2.35 -16.05 5.78
C GLY A 7 2.32 -16.99 4.56
N PRO A 8 1.28 -16.95 3.72
CA PRO A 8 1.25 -17.75 2.49
C PRO A 8 2.44 -17.50 1.55
N LEU A 9 2.86 -16.24 1.37
CA LEU A 9 4.02 -15.90 0.55
C LEU A 9 5.32 -16.50 1.10
N ALA A 10 5.49 -16.49 2.42
CA ALA A 10 6.64 -17.12 3.07
C ALA A 10 6.60 -18.65 2.92
N ASN A 11 5.44 -19.28 3.06
CA ASN A 11 5.27 -20.72 2.89
C ASN A 11 5.54 -21.16 1.44
N ASP A 12 5.05 -20.42 0.45
CA ASP A 12 5.30 -20.70 -0.95
C ASP A 12 6.81 -20.67 -1.27
N GLU A 13 7.56 -19.77 -0.63
CA GLU A 13 9.02 -19.71 -0.80
C GLU A 13 9.73 -20.88 -0.11
N VAL A 14 9.27 -21.28 1.09
CA VAL A 14 9.77 -22.49 1.78
C VAL A 14 9.57 -23.73 0.89
N ASP A 15 8.38 -23.89 0.33
CA ASP A 15 8.05 -25.01 -0.56
C ASP A 15 8.91 -24.99 -1.84
N ARG A 16 9.11 -23.81 -2.43
CA ARG A 16 9.97 -23.63 -3.61
C ARG A 16 11.42 -23.97 -3.35
N LEU A 17 11.95 -23.62 -2.17
CA LEU A 17 13.34 -23.88 -1.79
C LEU A 17 13.57 -25.30 -1.29
N GLY A 18 12.52 -25.97 -0.80
CA GLY A 18 12.60 -27.32 -0.21
C GLY A 18 13.41 -27.36 1.11
N ARG A 19 13.54 -26.21 1.79
CA ARG A 19 14.24 -26.07 3.07
C ARG A 19 13.64 -24.95 3.92
N GLU A 20 13.96 -24.94 5.22
CA GLU A 20 13.62 -23.83 6.09
C GLU A 20 14.28 -22.51 5.64
N VAL A 21 13.55 -21.42 5.84
CA VAL A 21 14.01 -20.05 5.57
C VAL A 21 14.49 -19.41 6.86
N SER A 22 15.62 -18.77 6.82
CA SER A 22 16.16 -18.04 7.96
C SER A 22 15.38 -16.74 8.22
N ALA A 23 15.51 -16.17 9.42
CA ALA A 23 14.91 -14.89 9.77
C ALA A 23 15.37 -13.76 8.83
N ALA A 24 16.65 -13.77 8.41
CA ALA A 24 17.20 -12.80 7.47
C ALA A 24 16.57 -12.92 6.07
N GLU A 25 16.33 -14.13 5.60
CA GLU A 25 15.64 -14.38 4.33
C GLU A 25 14.18 -13.95 4.39
N LEU A 26 13.47 -14.23 5.48
CA LEU A 26 12.10 -13.74 5.70
C LEU A 26 12.04 -12.22 5.72
N GLN A 27 13.00 -11.57 6.37
CA GLN A 27 13.10 -10.11 6.38
C GLN A 27 13.34 -9.57 4.96
N ALA A 28 14.24 -10.16 4.20
CA ALA A 28 14.51 -9.76 2.82
C ALA A 28 13.29 -9.94 1.92
N MET A 29 12.53 -11.02 2.08
CA MET A 29 11.27 -11.26 1.37
C MET A 29 10.23 -10.18 1.73
N PHE A 30 10.08 -9.88 3.03
CA PHE A 30 9.17 -8.82 3.49
C PHE A 30 9.57 -7.47 2.88
N TRP A 31 10.87 -7.14 2.92
CA TRP A 31 11.39 -5.90 2.35
C TRP A 31 11.07 -5.77 0.86
N LYS A 32 11.39 -6.80 0.10
CA LYS A 32 11.10 -6.86 -1.34
C LYS A 32 9.62 -6.77 -1.66
N GLU A 33 8.77 -7.44 -0.86
CA GLU A 33 7.32 -7.50 -1.12
C GLU A 33 6.59 -6.21 -0.72
N TYR A 34 6.99 -5.59 0.40
CA TYR A 34 6.24 -4.48 0.99
C TYR A 34 6.97 -3.14 0.99
N ILE A 35 8.30 -3.10 1.08
CA ILE A 35 9.06 -1.85 1.23
C ILE A 35 9.58 -1.36 -0.12
N ASP A 36 10.22 -2.20 -0.90
CA ASP A 36 10.87 -1.83 -2.17
C ASP A 36 9.89 -1.80 -3.36
N ARG A 37 8.64 -1.46 -3.10
CA ARG A 37 7.58 -1.38 -4.11
C ARG A 37 7.46 0.02 -4.70
N THR A 38 8.33 0.34 -5.64
CA THR A 38 8.40 1.64 -6.33
C THR A 38 7.90 1.62 -7.77
N SER A 39 7.25 0.55 -8.20
CA SER A 39 6.69 0.40 -9.54
C SER A 39 5.29 -0.23 -9.46
N PRO A 40 4.33 0.22 -10.28
CA PRO A 40 4.42 1.24 -11.35
C PRO A 40 4.44 2.70 -10.88
N CYS A 41 4.20 2.97 -9.57
CA CYS A 41 4.17 4.31 -8.99
C CYS A 41 5.34 4.50 -8.02
N ALA A 42 6.09 5.60 -8.16
CA ALA A 42 7.13 6.00 -7.22
C ALA A 42 6.94 7.43 -6.76
N LEU A 43 7.23 7.70 -5.48
CA LEU A 43 7.27 9.07 -4.96
C LEU A 43 8.50 9.78 -5.51
N HIS A 44 8.31 10.96 -6.11
CA HIS A 44 9.41 11.82 -6.55
C HIS A 44 9.56 13.03 -5.64
N HIS A 45 8.47 13.73 -5.35
CA HIS A 45 8.47 14.88 -4.46
C HIS A 45 7.22 14.90 -3.58
N PHE A 46 7.35 15.39 -2.34
CA PHE A 46 6.25 15.49 -1.40
C PHE A 46 6.40 16.74 -0.54
N HIS A 47 5.34 17.52 -0.47
CA HIS A 47 5.23 18.68 0.41
C HIS A 47 3.79 18.77 0.95
N VAL A 48 3.65 19.08 2.23
CA VAL A 48 2.36 19.27 2.87
C VAL A 48 2.38 20.49 3.77
N ASP A 49 1.37 21.32 3.64
CA ASP A 49 1.11 22.47 4.51
C ASP A 49 -0.20 22.25 5.26
N GLY A 50 -0.25 22.60 6.56
CA GLY A 50 -1.46 22.51 7.37
C GLY A 50 -1.86 23.89 7.91
N VAL A 51 -3.10 24.29 7.69
CA VAL A 51 -3.69 25.52 8.22
C VAL A 51 -5.10 25.24 8.67
N ASP A 52 -5.42 25.61 9.93
CA ASP A 52 -6.76 25.49 10.52
C ASP A 52 -7.41 24.08 10.41
N GLY A 53 -6.59 23.04 10.55
CA GLY A 53 -7.04 21.65 10.48
C GLY A 53 -7.24 21.11 9.06
N VAL A 54 -6.96 21.91 8.03
CA VAL A 54 -6.91 21.47 6.64
C VAL A 54 -5.47 21.32 6.21
N PHE A 55 -5.12 20.15 5.66
CA PHE A 55 -3.80 19.85 5.13
C PHE A 55 -3.87 19.84 3.60
N ARG A 56 -2.98 20.59 2.97
CA ARG A 56 -2.83 20.62 1.51
C ARG A 56 -1.53 19.93 1.12
N CYS A 57 -1.65 18.86 0.36
CA CYS A 57 -0.54 18.13 -0.22
C CYS A 57 -0.27 18.62 -1.64
N ARG A 58 1.00 18.88 -1.94
CA ARG A 58 1.54 19.06 -3.30
C ARG A 58 2.67 18.07 -3.48
N ALA A 59 2.52 17.17 -4.42
CA ALA A 59 3.51 16.12 -4.65
C ALA A 59 3.73 15.88 -6.14
N SER A 60 4.78 15.18 -6.47
CA SER A 60 4.91 14.55 -7.78
C SER A 60 5.23 13.06 -7.61
N VAL A 61 4.65 12.26 -8.47
CA VAL A 61 4.86 10.82 -8.55
C VAL A 61 5.30 10.43 -9.95
N LEU A 62 6.11 9.40 -10.05
CA LEU A 62 6.46 8.78 -11.32
C LEU A 62 5.49 7.63 -11.56
N ILE A 63 4.69 7.71 -12.62
CA ILE A 63 3.82 6.62 -13.06
C ILE A 63 4.42 6.06 -14.34
N GLU A 64 4.88 4.81 -14.29
CA GLU A 64 5.58 4.16 -15.42
C GLU A 64 6.71 5.04 -16.00
N GLY A 65 7.44 5.73 -15.13
CA GLY A 65 8.54 6.62 -15.49
C GLY A 65 8.14 8.03 -15.91
N THR A 66 6.85 8.34 -16.01
CA THR A 66 6.35 9.68 -16.34
C THR A 66 6.01 10.45 -15.05
N GLU A 67 6.55 11.66 -14.91
CA GLU A 67 6.24 12.52 -13.76
C GLU A 67 4.83 13.09 -13.87
N VAL A 68 4.05 12.91 -12.81
CA VAL A 68 2.70 13.44 -12.65
C VAL A 68 2.67 14.30 -11.40
N LYS A 69 2.32 15.58 -11.54
CA LYS A 69 2.07 16.48 -10.40
C LYS A 69 0.68 16.25 -9.87
N ILE A 70 0.58 16.12 -8.55
CA ILE A 70 -0.68 15.86 -7.85
C ILE A 70 -0.87 16.86 -6.70
N GLU A 71 -2.11 17.24 -6.46
CA GLU A 71 -2.52 18.13 -5.38
C GLU A 71 -3.83 17.66 -4.76
N GLY A 72 -3.95 17.76 -3.44
CA GLY A 72 -5.18 17.38 -2.74
C GLY A 72 -5.21 17.90 -1.32
N ASP A 73 -6.42 18.06 -0.80
CA ASP A 73 -6.68 18.49 0.57
C ASP A 73 -7.21 17.32 1.41
N GLY A 74 -6.95 17.37 2.70
CA GLY A 74 -7.43 16.38 3.67
C GLY A 74 -7.36 16.89 5.11
N ASN A 75 -7.86 16.09 6.03
CA ASN A 75 -7.81 16.36 7.48
C ASN A 75 -6.48 15.94 8.14
N GLY A 76 -5.52 15.55 7.33
CA GLY A 76 -4.17 15.17 7.73
C GLY A 76 -3.29 14.92 6.50
N PRO A 77 -1.95 14.83 6.68
CA PRO A 77 -0.99 14.66 5.58
C PRO A 77 -1.30 13.44 4.70
N ILE A 78 -1.61 12.30 5.31
CA ILE A 78 -1.92 11.06 4.59
C ILE A 78 -3.22 11.20 3.80
N ALA A 79 -4.27 11.76 4.41
CA ALA A 79 -5.56 11.97 3.75
C ALA A 79 -5.42 12.93 2.55
N ALA A 80 -4.66 14.02 2.70
CA ALA A 80 -4.37 14.97 1.63
C ALA A 80 -3.62 14.30 0.47
N PHE A 81 -2.61 13.46 0.76
CA PHE A 81 -1.89 12.71 -0.26
C PHE A 81 -2.77 11.68 -0.97
N VAL A 82 -3.59 10.93 -0.23
CA VAL A 82 -4.53 9.96 -0.82
C VAL A 82 -5.51 10.65 -1.76
N THR A 83 -6.07 11.80 -1.35
CA THR A 83 -6.94 12.63 -2.20
C THR A 83 -6.22 13.06 -3.47
N ALA A 84 -4.98 13.58 -3.34
CA ALA A 84 -4.17 13.98 -4.48
C ALA A 84 -3.91 12.83 -5.44
N LEU A 85 -3.55 11.65 -4.90
CA LEU A 85 -3.21 10.47 -5.69
C LEU A 85 -4.42 9.92 -6.46
N VAL A 86 -5.57 9.81 -5.80
CA VAL A 86 -6.80 9.29 -6.41
C VAL A 86 -7.36 10.22 -7.48
N HIS A 87 -7.28 11.54 -7.27
CA HIS A 87 -7.85 12.50 -8.21
C HIS A 87 -6.96 12.80 -9.42
N HIS A 88 -5.65 12.78 -9.27
CA HIS A 88 -4.72 13.28 -10.27
C HIS A 88 -3.79 12.22 -10.86
N ALA A 89 -3.44 11.21 -10.08
CA ALA A 89 -2.68 10.10 -10.60
C ALA A 89 -3.64 9.07 -11.20
N ARG A 90 -3.28 8.48 -12.32
CA ARG A 90 -4.09 7.45 -13.01
C ARG A 90 -4.08 6.12 -12.26
N VAL A 91 -4.38 6.18 -10.95
CA VAL A 91 -4.51 5.01 -10.08
C VAL A 91 -5.98 4.71 -9.83
N SER A 92 -6.30 3.43 -9.66
CA SER A 92 -7.66 3.04 -9.29
C SER A 92 -8.02 3.61 -7.92
N ALA A 93 -9.25 4.09 -7.75
CA ALA A 93 -9.71 4.64 -6.49
C ALA A 93 -9.64 3.61 -5.36
N PHE A 94 -9.27 4.06 -4.19
CA PHE A 94 -9.16 3.26 -2.97
C PHE A 94 -9.44 4.12 -1.73
N THR A 95 -9.65 3.48 -0.60
CA THR A 95 -9.74 4.12 0.72
C THR A 95 -8.73 3.50 1.67
N VAL A 96 -8.28 4.28 2.66
CA VAL A 96 -7.42 3.75 3.75
C VAL A 96 -8.32 3.07 4.77
N ALA A 97 -8.12 1.77 4.98
CA ALA A 97 -8.87 0.96 5.92
C ALA A 97 -8.17 0.87 7.29
N THR A 98 -6.84 0.77 7.30
CA THR A 98 -6.05 0.64 8.53
C THR A 98 -4.72 1.39 8.37
N PHE A 99 -4.29 2.03 9.46
CA PHE A 99 -3.01 2.70 9.55
C PHE A 99 -2.34 2.41 10.88
N LYS A 100 -1.06 2.03 10.84
CA LYS A 100 -0.22 1.78 12.02
C LYS A 100 1.19 2.27 11.78
N GLN A 101 1.83 2.75 12.83
CA GLN A 101 3.22 3.18 12.82
C GLN A 101 3.96 2.58 14.01
N GLN A 102 5.24 2.33 13.83
CA GLN A 102 6.15 1.95 14.91
C GLN A 102 7.56 2.47 14.64
N SER A 103 8.32 2.73 15.69
CA SER A 103 9.75 3.03 15.59
C SER A 103 10.53 1.73 15.43
N LEU A 104 11.49 1.72 14.51
CA LEU A 104 12.40 0.58 14.31
C LEU A 104 13.63 0.63 15.22
N SER A 105 13.98 1.83 15.71
CA SER A 105 15.14 2.03 16.57
C SER A 105 14.90 3.20 17.55
N ALA A 106 15.71 3.28 18.59
CA ALA A 106 15.71 4.42 19.52
C ALA A 106 16.78 5.44 19.12
N GLY A 107 16.51 6.72 19.38
CA GLY A 107 17.46 7.82 19.14
C GLY A 107 16.96 8.83 18.11
N THR A 108 17.76 9.86 17.87
CA THR A 108 17.42 10.98 16.98
C THR A 108 17.39 10.61 15.50
N GLU A 109 18.00 9.48 15.14
CA GLU A 109 18.04 8.92 13.78
C GLU A 109 17.18 7.66 13.65
N ALA A 110 16.19 7.53 14.55
CA ALA A 110 15.27 6.40 14.50
C ALA A 110 14.45 6.39 13.22
N SER A 111 14.45 5.27 12.52
CA SER A 111 13.57 5.07 11.39
C SER A 111 12.17 4.69 11.86
N ALA A 112 11.16 5.23 11.20
CA ALA A 112 9.77 4.85 11.37
C ALA A 112 9.40 3.81 10.31
N LEU A 113 8.63 2.82 10.73
CA LEU A 113 7.98 1.84 9.87
C LEU A 113 6.47 2.10 9.93
N ALA A 114 5.89 2.41 8.80
CA ALA A 114 4.46 2.59 8.64
C ALA A 114 3.84 1.41 7.90
N PHE A 115 2.64 1.01 8.33
CA PHE A 115 1.80 0.00 7.68
C PHE A 115 0.47 0.63 7.32
N ILE A 116 0.06 0.46 6.09
CA ILE A 116 -1.25 0.91 5.61
C ILE A 116 -1.95 -0.25 4.92
N GLN A 117 -3.23 -0.42 5.24
CA GLN A 117 -4.12 -1.26 4.48
C GLN A 117 -5.06 -0.38 3.67
N ILE A 118 -5.09 -0.57 2.38
CA ILE A 118 -6.07 0.06 1.50
C ILE A 118 -7.18 -0.92 1.15
N LYS A 119 -8.37 -0.38 0.93
CA LYS A 119 -9.50 -1.09 0.35
C LYS A 119 -9.73 -0.54 -1.04
N THR A 120 -9.63 -1.39 -2.05
CA THR A 120 -9.82 -1.06 -3.46
C THR A 120 -11.30 -1.10 -3.84
N ASN A 121 -11.66 -0.55 -5.01
CA ASN A 121 -13.06 -0.55 -5.48
C ASN A 121 -13.62 -1.96 -5.72
N ASP A 122 -12.76 -2.94 -5.98
CA ASP A 122 -13.11 -4.35 -6.11
C ASP A 122 -13.05 -5.11 -4.76
N GLU A 123 -13.20 -4.36 -3.64
CA GLU A 123 -13.31 -4.86 -2.27
C GLU A 123 -12.05 -5.60 -1.75
N ARG A 124 -10.92 -5.55 -2.44
CA ARG A 124 -9.68 -6.15 -1.96
C ARG A 124 -9.04 -5.31 -0.87
N HIS A 125 -8.53 -5.97 0.15
CA HIS A 125 -7.74 -5.38 1.21
C HIS A 125 -6.26 -5.67 0.95
N ILE A 126 -5.47 -4.64 0.69
CA ILE A 126 -4.07 -4.74 0.31
C ILE A 126 -3.20 -3.97 1.31
N TRP A 127 -2.22 -4.66 1.88
CA TRP A 127 -1.23 -4.04 2.75
C TRP A 127 -0.07 -3.44 1.98
N GLY A 128 0.42 -2.32 2.47
CA GLY A 128 1.68 -1.70 2.09
C GLY A 128 2.47 -1.31 3.32
N ALA A 129 3.77 -1.21 3.17
CA ALA A 129 4.66 -0.74 4.22
C ALA A 129 5.67 0.26 3.67
N GLY A 130 6.13 1.16 4.52
CA GLY A 130 7.12 2.17 4.18
C GLY A 130 8.05 2.45 5.35
N VAL A 131 9.31 2.70 5.06
CA VAL A 131 10.35 3.04 6.04
C VAL A 131 10.98 4.37 5.66
N ASP A 132 11.11 5.26 6.63
CA ASP A 132 11.82 6.52 6.51
C ASP A 132 12.21 7.04 7.90
N THR A 133 13.17 7.94 7.97
CA THR A 133 13.47 8.71 9.20
C THR A 133 12.40 9.75 9.49
N ASN A 134 11.67 10.20 8.46
CA ASN A 134 10.49 11.04 8.58
C ASN A 134 9.22 10.15 8.59
N ILE A 135 8.44 10.25 9.67
CA ILE A 135 7.26 9.42 9.89
C ILE A 135 6.14 9.67 8.85
N GLU A 136 6.04 10.90 8.34
CA GLU A 136 5.08 11.23 7.27
C GLU A 136 5.50 10.56 5.96
N LEU A 137 6.79 10.67 5.60
CA LEU A 137 7.32 10.00 4.41
C LEU A 137 7.23 8.49 4.49
N ALA A 138 7.47 7.89 5.65
CA ALA A 138 7.25 6.45 5.87
C ALA A 138 5.80 6.06 5.55
N SER A 139 4.84 6.88 5.98
CA SER A 139 3.42 6.66 5.74
C SER A 139 3.04 6.83 4.26
N ILE A 140 3.56 7.85 3.60
CA ILE A 140 3.33 8.08 2.16
C ILE A 140 3.92 6.93 1.32
N LYS A 141 5.12 6.46 1.68
CA LYS A 141 5.73 5.27 1.06
C LYS A 141 4.88 4.01 1.26
N ALA A 142 4.26 3.85 2.43
CA ALA A 142 3.35 2.74 2.69
C ALA A 142 2.09 2.79 1.81
N VAL A 143 1.52 3.99 1.56
CA VAL A 143 0.40 4.17 0.60
C VAL A 143 0.83 3.76 -0.80
N ILE A 144 1.97 4.25 -1.27
CA ILE A 144 2.50 3.92 -2.60
C ILE A 144 2.76 2.42 -2.74
N SER A 145 3.34 1.79 -1.72
CA SER A 145 3.54 0.34 -1.68
C SER A 145 2.22 -0.42 -1.85
N ALA A 146 1.18 -0.04 -1.08
CA ALA A 146 -0.13 -0.68 -1.17
C ALA A 146 -0.76 -0.52 -2.56
N VAL A 147 -0.67 0.68 -3.14
CA VAL A 147 -1.17 0.98 -4.50
C VAL A 147 -0.44 0.14 -5.55
N ASN A 148 0.89 0.06 -5.47
CA ASN A 148 1.70 -0.74 -6.39
C ASN A 148 1.38 -2.23 -6.29
N ARG A 149 1.19 -2.74 -5.07
CA ARG A 149 0.81 -4.13 -4.84
C ARG A 149 -0.61 -4.42 -5.34
N ALA A 150 -1.55 -3.47 -5.20
CA ALA A 150 -2.87 -3.59 -5.77
C ALA A 150 -2.85 -3.65 -7.31
N ALA A 151 -1.99 -2.86 -7.95
CA ALA A 151 -1.84 -2.82 -9.39
C ALA A 151 -1.21 -4.11 -9.98
N THR A 152 -0.30 -4.75 -9.24
CA THR A 152 0.42 -5.95 -9.69
C THR A 152 -0.25 -7.27 -9.29
N ARG A 153 -1.18 -7.24 -8.35
CA ARG A 153 -1.95 -8.42 -7.93
C ARG A 153 -3.23 -8.53 -8.76
N PRO A 154 -3.41 -9.61 -9.54
CA PRO A 154 -4.66 -9.81 -10.27
C PRO A 154 -5.85 -9.84 -9.32
N ALA A 155 -6.99 -9.30 -9.75
CA ALA A 155 -8.24 -9.47 -9.04
C ALA A 155 -8.55 -10.97 -8.89
N PRO A 156 -9.10 -11.43 -7.75
CA PRO A 156 -9.56 -12.80 -7.65
C PRO A 156 -10.57 -13.05 -8.77
N PRO A 157 -10.61 -14.28 -9.34
CA PRO A 157 -11.61 -14.61 -10.35
C PRO A 157 -13.00 -14.29 -9.79
N ALA A 158 -13.83 -13.65 -10.63
CA ALA A 158 -15.21 -13.34 -10.26
C ALA A 158 -15.89 -14.61 -9.74
N SER A 159 -16.51 -14.52 -8.56
CA SER A 159 -17.28 -15.65 -8.03
C SER A 159 -18.27 -16.10 -9.09
N PRO A 160 -18.39 -17.42 -9.32
CA PRO A 160 -19.38 -17.91 -10.28
C PRO A 160 -20.76 -17.37 -9.90
N PRO A 161 -21.60 -17.01 -10.88
CA PRO A 161 -22.95 -16.54 -10.59
C PRO A 161 -23.70 -17.60 -9.75
N PRO A 162 -24.56 -17.18 -8.84
CA PRO A 162 -25.34 -18.13 -8.05
C PRO A 162 -26.08 -19.08 -8.97
N PRO A 163 -26.19 -20.37 -8.60
CA PRO A 163 -26.88 -21.34 -9.44
C PRO A 163 -28.31 -20.85 -9.75
N THR A 164 -28.64 -20.79 -11.02
CA THR A 164 -29.99 -20.44 -11.46
C THR A 164 -30.94 -21.54 -10.93
N ILE A 165 -31.79 -21.19 -9.98
CA ILE A 165 -32.81 -22.07 -9.46
C ILE A 165 -33.83 -22.22 -10.60
N VAL A 166 -33.78 -23.34 -11.31
CA VAL A 166 -34.84 -23.71 -12.28
C VAL A 166 -36.04 -24.16 -11.45
N PRO A 167 -37.21 -23.48 -11.54
CA PRO A 167 -38.39 -23.93 -10.84
C PRO A 167 -38.82 -25.31 -11.40
N LEU A 168 -39.12 -26.24 -10.50
CA LEU A 168 -39.64 -27.55 -10.86
C LEU A 168 -41.00 -27.38 -11.57
N PRO A 169 -41.23 -28.11 -12.66
CA PRO A 169 -42.53 -28.10 -13.32
C PRO A 169 -43.60 -28.70 -12.38
N THR A 170 -44.72 -27.99 -12.26
CA THR A 170 -45.94 -28.42 -11.53
C THR A 170 -46.64 -29.55 -12.25
#